data_75e3fdaeeb0b54cc0ba2bc0bc1726ea3
#
_entry.id   75e3fdaeeb0b54cc0ba2bc0bc1726ea3
#
_cell.length_a   1.000
_cell.length_b   1.000
_cell.length_c   1.000
_cell.angle_alpha   90.00
_cell.angle_beta   90.00
_cell.angle_gamma   90.00
#
_symmetry.space_group_name_H-M   'P 1'
#
loop_
_entity.id
_entity.type
_entity.pdbx_description
1 polymer ?
#
loop_
_entity_poly.entity_id
_entity_poly.type
_entity_poly.pdbx_seq_one_letter_code
_entity_poly.pdbx_strand_id
1 'polypeptide(L)'
;MNWFEALWLGIIQGLTEYLPVSSSGHLTIASTLFGIEAEENLAFTIAVHVATVLSTLVILWKEIAWIFKGLFQFKVNDETRYVFNILISMIPVGIVGLFFKDYVEQIFGSGLAIVGSMLLVTALLLTFSYYAKPRQKENISLKDAFIIGLAQAVAVMPGLSRSGSTIATGLILGNNKAKLAQFSFLMVIPPILGEALLDTMKMVKYGAASVMGDISLGVLAVGFVAAFVSGCVACKWMINIVKRGKLIYFAIYCAIAGIVTLICSFC
;
A
#
# COMPACT_ATOMS: atom_id res chain seq x y z
N MET A 1 6.30 20.77 -9.90
CA MET A 1 6.30 19.44 -10.58
C MET A 1 5.91 19.59 -12.05
N ASN A 2 6.69 18.98 -12.96
CA ASN A 2 6.39 18.97 -14.39
C ASN A 2 5.70 17.62 -14.82
N TRP A 3 5.25 17.54 -16.07
CA TRP A 3 4.55 16.37 -16.59
C TRP A 3 5.41 15.10 -16.66
N PHE A 4 6.72 15.24 -16.86
CA PHE A 4 7.66 14.12 -16.91
C PHE A 4 7.87 13.52 -15.50
N GLU A 5 8.06 14.36 -14.50
CA GLU A 5 8.13 13.95 -13.09
C GLU A 5 6.84 13.25 -12.65
N ALA A 6 5.68 13.82 -12.99
CA ALA A 6 4.38 13.24 -12.68
C ALA A 6 4.18 11.88 -13.33
N LEU A 7 4.60 11.70 -14.60
CA LEU A 7 4.54 10.43 -15.29
C LEU A 7 5.35 9.36 -14.56
N TRP A 8 6.61 9.64 -14.22
CA TRP A 8 7.46 8.67 -13.55
C TRP A 8 7.03 8.38 -12.13
N LEU A 9 6.64 9.39 -11.35
CA LEU A 9 6.10 9.18 -10.01
C LEU A 9 4.81 8.37 -10.05
N GLY A 10 3.93 8.61 -11.03
CA GLY A 10 2.74 7.82 -11.24
C GLY A 10 3.05 6.37 -11.58
N ILE A 11 4.00 6.09 -12.47
CA ILE A 11 4.45 4.73 -12.80
C ILE A 11 5.04 4.05 -11.56
N ILE A 12 5.91 4.74 -10.81
CA ILE A 12 6.53 4.23 -9.59
C ILE A 12 5.44 3.87 -8.59
N GLN A 13 4.48 4.76 -8.32
CA GLN A 13 3.37 4.49 -7.42
C GLN A 13 2.59 3.25 -7.85
N GLY A 14 2.13 3.21 -9.10
CA GLY A 14 1.31 2.12 -9.58
C GLY A 14 2.01 0.76 -9.53
N LEU A 15 3.31 0.70 -9.83
CA LEU A 15 4.08 -0.53 -9.72
C LEU A 15 4.30 -0.92 -8.25
N THR A 16 4.79 0.01 -7.43
CA THR A 16 5.29 -0.30 -6.08
C THR A 16 4.18 -0.44 -5.04
N GLU A 17 2.95 0.01 -5.32
CA GLU A 17 1.80 -0.18 -4.42
C GLU A 17 1.47 -1.65 -4.22
N TYR A 18 1.54 -2.45 -5.27
CA TYR A 18 1.23 -3.88 -5.23
C TYR A 18 2.45 -4.74 -4.96
N LEU A 19 3.60 -4.32 -5.47
CA LEU A 19 4.86 -5.00 -5.22
C LEU A 19 5.25 -4.82 -3.74
N PRO A 20 5.78 -5.84 -3.08
CA PRO A 20 6.11 -5.76 -1.66
C PRO A 20 7.44 -5.02 -1.44
N VAL A 21 7.54 -3.78 -1.95
CA VAL A 21 8.77 -2.96 -1.96
C VAL A 21 8.60 -1.56 -1.37
N SER A 22 7.41 -1.22 -0.87
CA SER A 22 7.05 0.09 -0.31
C SER A 22 6.91 1.22 -1.34
N SER A 23 5.66 1.54 -1.69
CA SER A 23 5.34 2.66 -2.57
C SER A 23 5.73 4.01 -1.96
N SER A 24 5.41 4.24 -0.69
CA SER A 24 5.79 5.47 0.03
C SER A 24 7.31 5.68 0.05
N GLY A 25 8.08 4.63 0.32
CA GLY A 25 9.54 4.70 0.30
C GLY A 25 10.08 5.05 -1.09
N HIS A 26 9.56 4.43 -2.14
CA HIS A 26 10.00 4.71 -3.51
C HIS A 26 9.58 6.10 -4.00
N LEU A 27 8.36 6.57 -3.64
CA LEU A 27 7.95 7.93 -3.92
C LEU A 27 8.85 8.95 -3.21
N THR A 28 9.18 8.73 -1.94
CA THR A 28 10.09 9.61 -1.20
C THR A 28 11.47 9.67 -1.86
N ILE A 29 12.05 8.50 -2.20
CA ILE A 29 13.36 8.45 -2.90
C ILE A 29 13.28 9.17 -4.24
N ALA A 30 12.25 8.91 -5.05
CA ALA A 30 12.11 9.50 -6.37
C ALA A 30 11.85 11.03 -6.30
N SER A 31 11.02 11.49 -5.36
CA SER A 31 10.78 12.92 -5.13
C SER A 31 12.06 13.63 -4.72
N THR A 32 12.86 13.04 -3.82
CA THR A 32 14.16 13.59 -3.44
C THR A 32 15.11 13.67 -4.63
N LEU A 33 15.17 12.65 -5.48
CA LEU A 33 16.02 12.65 -6.69
C LEU A 33 15.58 13.69 -7.72
N PHE A 34 14.28 13.99 -7.80
CA PHE A 34 13.75 15.05 -8.68
C PHE A 34 13.81 16.45 -8.05
N GLY A 35 14.22 16.57 -6.78
CA GLY A 35 14.26 17.84 -6.08
C GLY A 35 12.87 18.42 -5.78
N ILE A 36 11.86 17.55 -5.61
CA ILE A 36 10.47 17.94 -5.36
C ILE A 36 10.23 17.97 -3.86
N GLU A 37 9.78 19.13 -3.35
CA GLU A 37 9.48 19.30 -1.92
C GLU A 37 8.20 18.53 -1.50
N ALA A 38 8.17 18.06 -0.25
CA ALA A 38 7.07 17.22 0.26
C ALA A 38 5.72 17.98 0.29
N GLU A 39 5.75 19.29 0.55
CA GLU A 39 4.56 20.14 0.62
C GLU A 39 3.87 20.33 -0.74
N GLU A 40 4.64 20.30 -1.83
CA GLU A 40 4.09 20.36 -3.19
C GLU A 40 3.42 19.07 -3.65
N ASN A 41 3.55 17.99 -2.88
CA ASN A 41 3.22 16.64 -3.32
C ASN A 41 1.91 16.07 -2.76
N LEU A 42 1.24 16.72 -1.80
CA LEU A 42 0.11 16.08 -1.11
C LEU A 42 -1.04 15.74 -2.07
N ALA A 43 -1.49 16.69 -2.89
CA ALA A 43 -2.57 16.45 -3.84
C ALA A 43 -2.19 15.39 -4.88
N PHE A 44 -0.94 15.41 -5.33
CA PHE A 44 -0.42 14.41 -6.25
C PHE A 44 -0.42 13.01 -5.61
N THR A 45 0.09 12.91 -4.39
CA THR A 45 0.13 11.65 -3.64
C THR A 45 -1.28 11.07 -3.44
N ILE A 46 -2.26 11.89 -3.04
CA ILE A 46 -3.66 11.46 -2.94
C ILE A 46 -4.17 10.94 -4.28
N ALA A 47 -3.94 11.70 -5.35
CA ALA A 47 -4.43 11.35 -6.68
C ALA A 47 -3.87 9.99 -7.16
N VAL A 48 -2.57 9.74 -7.01
CA VAL A 48 -1.95 8.48 -7.45
C VAL A 48 -2.34 7.29 -6.56
N HIS A 49 -2.61 7.51 -5.26
CA HIS A 49 -3.17 6.48 -4.39
C HIS A 49 -4.62 6.13 -4.76
N VAL A 50 -5.45 7.12 -5.04
CA VAL A 50 -6.83 6.90 -5.55
C VAL A 50 -6.78 6.16 -6.88
N ALA A 51 -5.86 6.50 -7.78
CA ALA A 51 -5.67 5.79 -9.04
C ALA A 51 -5.35 4.30 -8.84
N THR A 52 -4.48 3.97 -7.87
CA THR A 52 -4.19 2.57 -7.53
C THR A 52 -5.37 1.85 -6.87
N VAL A 53 -6.18 2.53 -6.04
CA VAL A 53 -7.45 1.94 -5.57
C VAL A 53 -8.36 1.60 -6.74
N LEU A 54 -8.53 2.51 -7.71
CA LEU A 54 -9.33 2.23 -8.90
C LEU A 54 -8.79 1.05 -9.71
N SER A 55 -7.46 0.91 -9.82
CA SER A 55 -6.86 -0.25 -10.48
C SER A 55 -7.14 -1.56 -9.72
N THR A 56 -7.17 -1.53 -8.38
CA THR A 56 -7.60 -2.68 -7.55
C THR A 56 -9.06 -3.03 -7.84
N LEU A 57 -9.96 -2.04 -7.85
CA LEU A 57 -11.38 -2.25 -8.13
C LEU A 57 -11.60 -2.89 -9.51
N VAL A 58 -10.85 -2.47 -10.52
CA VAL A 58 -10.93 -3.03 -11.88
C VAL A 58 -10.40 -4.45 -11.93
N ILE A 59 -9.23 -4.71 -11.36
CA ILE A 59 -8.58 -6.03 -11.45
C ILE A 59 -9.28 -7.07 -10.58
N LEU A 60 -9.77 -6.68 -9.39
CA LEU A 60 -10.48 -7.54 -8.45
C LEU A 60 -12.00 -7.38 -8.54
N TRP A 61 -12.51 -6.93 -9.69
CA TRP A 61 -13.94 -6.70 -9.89
C TRP A 61 -14.80 -7.95 -9.57
N LYS A 62 -14.32 -9.13 -9.95
CA LYS A 62 -15.03 -10.39 -9.70
C LYS A 62 -15.16 -10.70 -8.20
N GLU A 63 -14.11 -10.47 -7.44
CA GLU A 63 -14.08 -10.63 -6.00
C GLU A 63 -14.99 -9.62 -5.31
N ILE A 64 -14.97 -8.38 -5.77
CA ILE A 64 -15.82 -7.30 -5.26
C ILE A 64 -17.30 -7.61 -5.57
N ALA A 65 -17.63 -8.00 -6.79
CA ALA A 65 -18.97 -8.39 -7.17
C ALA A 65 -19.48 -9.60 -6.38
N TRP A 66 -18.60 -10.59 -6.10
CA TRP A 66 -18.89 -11.72 -5.23
C TRP A 66 -19.23 -11.25 -3.81
N ILE A 67 -18.43 -10.36 -3.22
CA ILE A 67 -18.69 -9.78 -1.89
C ILE A 67 -20.06 -9.11 -1.85
N PHE A 68 -20.33 -8.19 -2.79
CA PHE A 68 -21.60 -7.47 -2.82
C PHE A 68 -22.79 -8.41 -2.98
N LYS A 69 -22.71 -9.39 -3.91
CA LYS A 69 -23.78 -10.36 -4.13
C LYS A 69 -24.11 -11.17 -2.87
N GLY A 70 -23.08 -11.53 -2.09
CA GLY A 70 -23.28 -12.27 -0.86
C GLY A 70 -23.85 -11.40 0.28
N LEU A 71 -23.40 -10.17 0.42
CA LEU A 71 -23.89 -9.21 1.43
C LEU A 71 -25.38 -8.93 1.27
N PHE A 72 -25.86 -8.75 0.04
CA PHE A 72 -27.29 -8.50 -0.24
C PHE A 72 -28.20 -9.71 0.03
N GLN A 73 -27.65 -10.89 0.34
CA GLN A 73 -28.46 -12.03 0.79
C GLN A 73 -28.84 -11.96 2.27
N PHE A 74 -28.25 -11.03 3.04
CA PHE A 74 -28.51 -10.84 4.48
C PHE A 74 -28.40 -12.13 5.29
N LYS A 75 -27.43 -12.99 4.94
CA LYS A 75 -27.13 -14.27 5.61
C LYS A 75 -25.68 -14.31 6.03
N VAL A 76 -25.38 -15.13 7.06
CA VAL A 76 -24.00 -15.41 7.46
C VAL A 76 -23.42 -16.44 6.48
N ASN A 77 -22.81 -15.94 5.42
CA ASN A 77 -22.14 -16.71 4.37
C ASN A 77 -20.63 -16.42 4.34
N ASP A 78 -19.92 -16.98 3.39
CA ASP A 78 -18.46 -16.78 3.25
C ASP A 78 -18.11 -15.33 2.89
N GLU A 79 -18.94 -14.67 2.11
CA GLU A 79 -18.81 -13.26 1.76
C GLU A 79 -18.91 -12.34 2.97
N THR A 80 -19.92 -12.58 3.82
CA THR A 80 -20.10 -11.84 5.07
C THR A 80 -18.90 -12.05 6.01
N ARG A 81 -18.41 -13.29 6.15
CA ARG A 81 -17.21 -13.59 6.93
C ARG A 81 -15.98 -12.89 6.37
N TYR A 82 -15.85 -12.85 5.05
CA TYR A 82 -14.75 -12.15 4.38
C TYR A 82 -14.75 -10.65 4.67
N VAL A 83 -15.92 -10.01 4.62
CA VAL A 83 -16.09 -8.59 5.00
C VAL A 83 -15.77 -8.37 6.47
N PHE A 84 -16.22 -9.23 7.37
CA PHE A 84 -15.85 -9.16 8.80
C PHE A 84 -14.34 -9.28 9.00
N ASN A 85 -13.65 -10.14 8.26
CA ASN A 85 -12.19 -10.23 8.29
C ASN A 85 -11.53 -8.91 7.85
N ILE A 86 -12.03 -8.28 6.78
CA ILE A 86 -11.55 -6.95 6.37
C ILE A 86 -11.78 -5.93 7.49
N LEU A 87 -12.99 -5.84 8.03
CA LEU A 87 -13.32 -4.86 9.08
C LEU A 87 -12.46 -5.05 10.34
N ILE A 88 -12.25 -6.29 10.79
CA ILE A 88 -11.38 -6.57 11.93
C ILE A 88 -9.93 -6.19 11.64
N SER A 89 -9.45 -6.44 10.42
CA SER A 89 -8.10 -6.03 10.02
C SER A 89 -7.92 -4.52 9.94
N MET A 90 -9.02 -3.75 9.85
CA MET A 90 -9.00 -2.29 9.87
C MET A 90 -8.82 -1.71 11.27
N ILE A 91 -9.19 -2.42 12.33
CA ILE A 91 -9.16 -1.90 13.70
C ILE A 91 -7.77 -1.38 14.08
N PRO A 92 -6.67 -2.15 13.93
CA PRO A 92 -5.35 -1.66 14.30
C PRO A 92 -4.90 -0.43 13.52
N VAL A 93 -5.09 -0.42 12.20
CA VAL A 93 -4.67 0.74 11.38
C VAL A 93 -5.57 1.95 11.63
N GLY A 94 -6.84 1.75 11.93
CA GLY A 94 -7.76 2.82 12.33
C GLY A 94 -7.33 3.47 13.64
N ILE A 95 -6.88 2.69 14.63
CA ILE A 95 -6.32 3.22 15.89
C ILE A 95 -5.08 4.07 15.59
N VAL A 96 -4.16 3.58 14.76
CA VAL A 96 -2.96 4.35 14.40
C VAL A 96 -3.33 5.64 13.67
N GLY A 97 -4.24 5.60 12.70
CA GLY A 97 -4.65 6.77 11.94
C GLY A 97 -5.41 7.82 12.76
N LEU A 98 -6.15 7.40 13.80
CA LEU A 98 -6.92 8.33 14.66
C LEU A 98 -6.10 8.92 15.80
N PHE A 99 -5.24 8.12 16.43
CA PHE A 99 -4.58 8.52 17.67
C PHE A 99 -3.08 8.80 17.53
N PHE A 100 -2.44 8.33 16.44
CA PHE A 100 -1.00 8.44 16.26
C PHE A 100 -0.61 9.15 14.96
N LYS A 101 -1.56 9.86 14.33
CA LYS A 101 -1.34 10.52 13.03
C LYS A 101 -0.16 11.48 13.07
N ASP A 102 -0.07 12.34 14.09
CA ASP A 102 0.99 13.36 14.22
C ASP A 102 2.38 12.71 14.36
N TYR A 103 2.48 11.58 15.08
CA TYR A 103 3.72 10.82 15.18
C TYR A 103 4.12 10.19 13.83
N VAL A 104 3.15 9.69 13.08
CA VAL A 104 3.38 9.14 11.74
C VAL A 104 3.88 10.23 10.80
N GLU A 105 3.25 11.41 10.78
CA GLU A 105 3.68 12.56 9.97
C GLU A 105 5.11 13.01 10.33
N GLN A 106 5.46 13.06 11.62
CA GLN A 106 6.84 13.36 12.06
C GLN A 106 7.86 12.33 11.54
N ILE A 107 7.48 11.05 11.54
CA ILE A 107 8.36 9.98 11.04
C ILE A 107 8.54 10.10 9.52
N PHE A 108 7.51 10.48 8.77
CA PHE A 108 7.63 10.75 7.34
C PHE A 108 8.61 11.91 7.04
N GLY A 109 8.67 12.93 7.91
CA GLY A 109 9.63 14.03 7.84
C GLY A 109 11.07 13.68 8.24
N SER A 110 11.33 12.45 8.74
CA SER A 110 12.65 12.07 9.30
C SER A 110 13.70 11.65 8.26
N GLY A 111 13.40 11.79 6.97
CA GLY A 111 14.36 11.63 5.88
C GLY A 111 14.62 10.19 5.42
N LEU A 112 15.58 10.06 4.51
CA LEU A 112 15.88 8.81 3.80
C LEU A 112 16.41 7.68 4.69
N ALA A 113 17.03 7.99 5.83
CA ALA A 113 17.58 6.97 6.74
C ALA A 113 16.50 6.04 7.29
N ILE A 114 15.32 6.59 7.64
CA ILE A 114 14.18 5.77 8.09
C ILE A 114 13.65 4.93 6.94
N VAL A 115 13.49 5.50 5.75
CA VAL A 115 13.05 4.78 4.55
C VAL A 115 13.96 3.59 4.25
N GLY A 116 15.28 3.79 4.25
CA GLY A 116 16.25 2.73 4.02
C GLY A 116 16.19 1.63 5.08
N SER A 117 16.10 2.01 6.37
CA SER A 117 15.95 1.07 7.48
C SER A 117 14.69 0.22 7.37
N MET A 118 13.56 0.83 7.02
CA MET A 118 12.27 0.14 6.87
C MET A 118 12.22 -0.75 5.62
N LEU A 119 12.94 -0.41 4.55
CA LEU A 119 13.16 -1.31 3.41
C LEU A 119 13.92 -2.58 3.84
N LEU A 120 14.91 -2.47 4.72
CA LEU A 120 15.61 -3.65 5.27
C LEU A 120 14.66 -4.50 6.14
N VAL A 121 13.80 -3.89 6.95
CA VAL A 121 12.76 -4.62 7.70
C VAL A 121 11.81 -5.34 6.74
N THR A 122 11.41 -4.71 5.64
CA THR A 122 10.61 -5.36 4.59
C THR A 122 11.34 -6.58 4.01
N ALA A 123 12.65 -6.44 3.71
CA ALA A 123 13.46 -7.53 3.20
C ALA A 123 13.51 -8.72 4.17
N LEU A 124 13.68 -8.46 5.47
CA LEU A 124 13.66 -9.49 6.52
C LEU A 124 12.30 -10.20 6.59
N LEU A 125 11.19 -9.45 6.63
CA LEU A 125 9.84 -10.01 6.67
C LEU A 125 9.56 -10.92 5.47
N LEU A 126 9.92 -10.48 4.26
CA LEU A 126 9.76 -11.27 3.05
C LEU A 126 10.63 -12.52 3.06
N THR A 127 11.86 -12.43 3.57
CA THR A 127 12.77 -13.57 3.72
C THR A 127 12.20 -14.59 4.69
N PHE A 128 11.72 -14.17 5.86
CA PHE A 128 11.06 -15.06 6.82
C PHE A 128 9.83 -15.73 6.22
N SER A 129 9.02 -14.98 5.47
CA SER A 129 7.82 -15.54 4.84
C SER A 129 8.14 -16.59 3.77
N TYR A 130 9.27 -16.46 3.09
CA TYR A 130 9.72 -17.42 2.08
C TYR A 130 10.09 -18.79 2.70
N TYR A 131 10.75 -18.77 3.86
CA TYR A 131 11.12 -19.99 4.59
C TYR A 131 9.98 -20.54 5.48
N ALA A 132 8.91 -19.80 5.67
CA ALA A 132 7.77 -20.26 6.44
C ALA A 132 7.09 -21.46 5.77
N LYS A 133 6.88 -22.53 6.55
CA LYS A 133 6.19 -23.73 6.05
C LYS A 133 4.70 -23.43 5.83
N PRO A 134 4.18 -23.54 4.62
CA PRO A 134 2.77 -23.29 4.36
C PRO A 134 1.91 -24.35 5.05
N ARG A 135 1.03 -23.93 5.96
CA ARG A 135 0.03 -24.81 6.59
C ARG A 135 -1.24 -24.94 5.74
N GLN A 136 -1.35 -24.17 4.67
CA GLN A 136 -2.44 -24.16 3.67
C GLN A 136 -3.85 -24.07 4.29
N LYS A 137 -4.03 -23.18 5.27
CA LYS A 137 -5.38 -22.87 5.77
C LYS A 137 -6.23 -22.37 4.60
N GLU A 138 -7.37 -23.03 4.37
CA GLU A 138 -8.24 -22.67 3.23
C GLU A 138 -8.85 -21.27 3.37
N ASN A 139 -9.19 -20.86 4.59
CA ASN A 139 -9.80 -19.58 4.87
C ASN A 139 -9.01 -18.80 5.92
N ILE A 140 -8.96 -17.48 5.76
CA ILE A 140 -8.39 -16.56 6.75
C ILE A 140 -9.34 -16.51 7.94
N SER A 141 -8.84 -16.83 9.14
CA SER A 141 -9.63 -16.73 10.37
C SER A 141 -9.70 -15.28 10.85
N LEU A 142 -10.67 -14.94 11.71
CA LEU A 142 -10.76 -13.61 12.35
C LEU A 142 -9.48 -13.24 13.10
N LYS A 143 -8.86 -14.21 13.79
CA LYS A 143 -7.59 -14.03 14.49
C LYS A 143 -6.46 -13.72 13.51
N ASP A 144 -6.37 -14.46 12.40
CA ASP A 144 -5.34 -14.21 11.39
C ASP A 144 -5.55 -12.84 10.74
N ALA A 145 -6.82 -12.47 10.44
CA ALA A 145 -7.16 -11.16 9.90
C ALA A 145 -6.73 -10.01 10.83
N PHE A 146 -6.96 -10.14 12.13
CA PHE A 146 -6.52 -9.16 13.12
C PHE A 146 -4.99 -9.03 13.18
N ILE A 147 -4.26 -10.17 13.18
CA ILE A 147 -2.78 -10.15 13.19
C ILE A 147 -2.22 -9.55 11.89
N ILE A 148 -2.84 -9.85 10.74
CA ILE A 148 -2.50 -9.20 9.47
C ILE A 148 -2.79 -7.69 9.54
N GLY A 149 -3.88 -7.29 10.20
CA GLY A 149 -4.20 -5.89 10.48
C GLY A 149 -3.18 -5.18 11.37
N LEU A 150 -2.62 -5.85 12.38
CA LEU A 150 -1.51 -5.32 13.17
C LEU A 150 -0.26 -5.09 12.30
N ALA A 151 0.06 -6.03 11.42
CA ALA A 151 1.17 -5.85 10.47
C ALA A 151 0.90 -4.66 9.51
N GLN A 152 -0.34 -4.45 9.08
CA GLN A 152 -0.74 -3.27 8.30
C GLN A 152 -0.55 -1.97 9.10
N ALA A 153 -0.93 -1.96 10.37
CA ALA A 153 -0.80 -0.79 11.24
C ALA A 153 0.67 -0.39 11.46
N VAL A 154 1.56 -1.36 11.63
CA VAL A 154 3.01 -1.10 11.70
C VAL A 154 3.55 -0.64 10.34
N ALA A 155 2.99 -1.14 9.25
CA ALA A 155 3.41 -0.79 7.88
C ALA A 155 2.92 0.59 7.40
N VAL A 156 2.38 1.43 8.29
CA VAL A 156 2.19 2.87 8.06
C VAL A 156 3.55 3.59 8.00
N MET A 157 4.60 3.02 8.59
CA MET A 157 5.96 3.56 8.56
C MET A 157 6.50 3.71 7.12
N PRO A 158 7.09 4.89 6.75
CA PRO A 158 7.64 5.09 5.42
C PRO A 158 8.81 4.13 5.15
N GLY A 159 8.80 3.50 3.97
CA GLY A 159 9.78 2.48 3.62
C GLY A 159 9.37 1.05 4.01
N LEU A 160 8.44 0.86 4.96
CA LEU A 160 7.90 -0.45 5.26
C LEU A 160 6.76 -0.78 4.28
N SER A 161 6.94 -1.85 3.52
CA SER A 161 5.93 -2.26 2.54
C SER A 161 4.66 -2.78 3.20
N ARG A 162 3.53 -2.10 2.97
CA ARG A 162 2.21 -2.52 3.47
C ARG A 162 1.80 -3.87 2.88
N SER A 163 1.83 -4.01 1.55
CA SER A 163 1.55 -5.28 0.87
C SER A 163 2.55 -6.38 1.26
N GLY A 164 3.84 -6.02 1.39
CA GLY A 164 4.87 -6.94 1.88
C GLY A 164 4.59 -7.46 3.28
N SER A 165 4.27 -6.58 4.22
CA SER A 165 4.02 -6.92 5.63
C SER A 165 2.76 -7.77 5.80
N THR A 166 1.65 -7.40 5.14
CA THR A 166 0.39 -8.15 5.24
C THR A 166 0.48 -9.53 4.59
N ILE A 167 1.08 -9.62 3.39
CA ILE A 167 1.28 -10.89 2.71
C ILE A 167 2.28 -11.77 3.49
N ALA A 168 3.42 -11.23 3.91
CA ALA A 168 4.41 -11.99 4.67
C ALA A 168 3.82 -12.55 5.99
N THR A 169 3.13 -11.70 6.76
CA THR A 169 2.47 -12.11 8.00
C THR A 169 1.45 -13.21 7.76
N GLY A 170 0.59 -13.05 6.75
CA GLY A 170 -0.41 -14.07 6.43
C GLY A 170 0.19 -15.39 5.97
N LEU A 171 1.33 -15.37 5.26
CA LEU A 171 2.07 -16.59 4.87
C LEU A 171 2.70 -17.27 6.09
N ILE A 172 3.29 -16.52 7.01
CA ILE A 172 3.86 -17.03 8.27
C ILE A 172 2.76 -17.68 9.12
N LEU A 173 1.55 -17.11 9.14
CA LEU A 173 0.39 -17.71 9.80
C LEU A 173 -0.15 -18.96 9.09
N GLY A 174 0.34 -19.25 7.88
CA GLY A 174 0.01 -20.46 7.12
C GLY A 174 -1.25 -20.35 6.27
N ASN A 175 -1.66 -19.14 5.90
CA ASN A 175 -2.83 -18.92 5.04
C ASN A 175 -2.53 -19.24 3.57
N ASN A 176 -3.57 -19.55 2.80
CA ASN A 176 -3.47 -19.86 1.37
C ASN A 176 -2.95 -18.65 0.57
N LYS A 177 -1.90 -18.86 -0.21
CA LYS A 177 -1.19 -17.82 -0.97
C LYS A 177 -2.11 -17.02 -1.90
N ALA A 178 -3.03 -17.69 -2.59
CA ALA A 178 -3.90 -17.05 -3.58
C ALA A 178 -4.95 -16.14 -2.91
N LYS A 179 -5.62 -16.66 -1.87
CA LYS A 179 -6.63 -15.91 -1.10
C LYS A 179 -6.00 -14.75 -0.33
N LEU A 180 -4.78 -14.95 0.17
CA LEU A 180 -4.05 -13.94 0.94
C LEU A 180 -3.68 -12.72 0.09
N ALA A 181 -3.21 -12.89 -1.14
CA ALA A 181 -2.91 -11.75 -2.02
C ALA A 181 -4.16 -10.91 -2.31
N GLN A 182 -5.28 -11.55 -2.60
CA GLN A 182 -6.56 -10.86 -2.81
C GLN A 182 -7.02 -10.13 -1.53
N PHE A 183 -6.96 -10.80 -0.38
CA PHE A 183 -7.30 -10.20 0.91
C PHE A 183 -6.43 -8.99 1.22
N SER A 184 -5.11 -9.09 1.05
CA SER A 184 -4.17 -7.99 1.28
C SER A 184 -4.46 -6.76 0.41
N PHE A 185 -4.86 -6.96 -0.85
CA PHE A 185 -5.18 -5.84 -1.74
C PHE A 185 -6.58 -5.26 -1.51
N LEU A 186 -7.55 -6.06 -1.06
CA LEU A 186 -8.89 -5.57 -0.74
C LEU A 186 -8.94 -4.86 0.61
N MET A 187 -8.20 -5.35 1.61
CA MET A 187 -8.18 -4.73 2.95
C MET A 187 -7.54 -3.34 2.97
N VAL A 188 -6.77 -2.97 1.96
CA VAL A 188 -6.13 -1.66 1.87
C VAL A 188 -7.05 -0.57 1.31
N ILE A 189 -8.12 -0.96 0.60
CA ILE A 189 -9.04 -0.02 -0.04
C ILE A 189 -9.68 0.94 0.98
N PRO A 190 -10.30 0.47 2.10
CA PRO A 190 -10.93 1.36 3.05
C PRO A 190 -9.97 2.39 3.70
N PRO A 191 -8.75 2.03 4.15
CA PRO A 191 -7.80 3.02 4.67
C PRO A 191 -7.43 4.10 3.65
N ILE A 192 -7.09 3.72 2.41
CA ILE A 192 -6.72 4.70 1.38
C ILE A 192 -7.89 5.62 1.04
N LEU A 193 -9.10 5.06 0.90
CA LEU A 193 -10.29 5.89 0.66
C LEU A 193 -10.63 6.77 1.85
N GLY A 194 -10.42 6.27 3.08
CA GLY A 194 -10.59 7.06 4.30
C GLY A 194 -9.63 8.23 4.38
N GLU A 195 -8.35 8.02 4.08
CA GLU A 195 -7.33 9.06 4.02
C GLU A 195 -7.66 10.09 2.92
N ALA A 196 -7.96 9.64 1.71
CA ALA A 196 -8.34 10.51 0.61
C ALA A 196 -9.60 11.35 0.93
N LEU A 197 -10.57 10.77 1.64
CA LEU A 197 -11.76 11.50 2.08
C LEU A 197 -11.41 12.58 3.12
N LEU A 198 -10.61 12.26 4.13
CA LEU A 198 -10.18 13.21 5.16
C LEU A 198 -9.40 14.38 4.55
N ASP A 199 -8.51 14.11 3.61
CA ASP A 199 -7.73 15.15 2.95
C ASP A 199 -8.58 15.98 1.98
N THR A 200 -9.56 15.36 1.30
CA THR A 200 -10.57 16.10 0.53
C THR A 200 -11.41 17.01 1.43
N MET A 201 -11.79 16.56 2.61
CA MET A 201 -12.51 17.40 3.59
C MET A 201 -11.65 18.58 4.07
N LYS A 202 -10.34 18.39 4.28
CA LYS A 202 -9.41 19.49 4.58
C LYS A 202 -9.34 20.48 3.43
N MET A 203 -9.25 19.98 2.19
CA MET A 203 -9.25 20.80 0.98
C MET A 203 -10.49 21.69 0.86
N VAL A 204 -11.66 21.15 1.19
CA VAL A 204 -12.92 21.93 1.21
C VAL A 204 -12.92 22.96 2.35
N LYS A 205 -12.41 22.60 3.53
CA LYS A 205 -12.42 23.47 4.72
C LYS A 205 -11.40 24.61 4.65
N TYR A 206 -10.20 24.35 4.15
CA TYR A 206 -9.08 25.30 4.16
C TYR A 206 -8.79 25.92 2.79
N GLY A 207 -9.55 25.53 1.76
CA GLY A 207 -9.40 25.98 0.38
C GLY A 207 -8.54 25.03 -0.47
N ALA A 208 -8.89 24.94 -1.77
CA ALA A 208 -8.19 24.05 -2.71
C ALA A 208 -6.68 24.36 -2.85
N ALA A 209 -6.32 25.64 -2.78
CA ALA A 209 -4.93 26.10 -2.87
C ALA A 209 -4.03 25.56 -1.75
N SER A 210 -4.59 25.29 -0.55
CA SER A 210 -3.82 24.73 0.59
C SER A 210 -3.36 23.27 0.40
N VAL A 211 -4.00 22.54 -0.51
CA VAL A 211 -3.71 21.12 -0.77
C VAL A 211 -3.16 20.90 -2.17
N MET A 212 -3.64 21.67 -3.17
CA MET A 212 -3.21 21.52 -4.57
C MET A 212 -1.85 22.16 -4.86
N GLY A 213 -1.42 23.13 -4.04
CA GLY A 213 -0.21 23.89 -4.35
C GLY A 213 -0.26 24.47 -5.77
N ASP A 214 0.88 24.54 -6.43
CA ASP A 214 1.03 25.05 -7.82
C ASP A 214 0.92 23.93 -8.89
N ILE A 215 0.36 22.75 -8.55
CA ILE A 215 0.26 21.63 -9.50
C ILE A 215 -0.90 21.88 -10.47
N SER A 216 -0.60 21.89 -11.77
CA SER A 216 -1.64 21.98 -12.78
C SER A 216 -2.48 20.71 -12.87
N LEU A 217 -3.76 20.85 -13.17
CA LEU A 217 -4.68 19.71 -13.34
C LEU A 217 -4.20 18.71 -14.41
N GLY A 218 -3.52 19.21 -15.46
CA GLY A 218 -2.96 18.36 -16.52
C GLY A 218 -1.82 17.46 -16.00
N VAL A 219 -0.94 18.00 -15.17
CA VAL A 219 0.14 17.24 -14.52
C VAL A 219 -0.42 16.19 -13.59
N LEU A 220 -1.44 16.54 -12.79
CA LEU A 220 -2.14 15.62 -11.91
C LEU A 220 -2.79 14.47 -12.69
N ALA A 221 -3.45 14.77 -13.82
CA ALA A 221 -4.08 13.79 -14.69
C ALA A 221 -3.06 12.81 -15.30
N VAL A 222 -1.87 13.28 -15.71
CA VAL A 222 -0.79 12.43 -16.21
C VAL A 222 -0.33 11.44 -15.16
N GLY A 223 -0.05 11.89 -13.93
CA GLY A 223 0.35 11.02 -12.83
C GLY A 223 -0.73 10.01 -12.46
N PHE A 224 -1.99 10.47 -12.40
CA PHE A 224 -3.15 9.61 -12.12
C PHE A 224 -3.30 8.49 -13.15
N VAL A 225 -3.29 8.80 -14.45
CA VAL A 225 -3.42 7.80 -15.52
C VAL A 225 -2.23 6.84 -15.50
N ALA A 226 -1.02 7.35 -15.31
CA ALA A 226 0.19 6.54 -15.21
C ALA A 226 0.10 5.55 -14.04
N ALA A 227 -0.31 6.01 -12.84
CA ALA A 227 -0.49 5.17 -11.67
C ALA A 227 -1.62 4.13 -11.85
N PHE A 228 -2.73 4.53 -12.49
CA PHE A 228 -3.82 3.61 -12.78
C PHE A 228 -3.40 2.48 -13.72
N VAL A 229 -2.79 2.81 -14.86
CA VAL A 229 -2.40 1.82 -15.88
C VAL A 229 -1.31 0.89 -15.35
N SER A 230 -0.23 1.45 -14.77
CA SER A 230 0.85 0.65 -14.19
C SER A 230 0.36 -0.17 -13.00
N GLY A 231 -0.58 0.36 -12.21
CA GLY A 231 -1.24 -0.33 -11.11
C GLY A 231 -2.05 -1.53 -11.57
N CYS A 232 -2.83 -1.43 -12.65
CA CYS A 232 -3.54 -2.57 -13.23
C CYS A 232 -2.59 -3.70 -13.61
N VAL A 233 -1.48 -3.37 -14.26
CA VAL A 233 -0.46 -4.35 -14.65
C VAL A 233 0.17 -5.00 -13.43
N ALA A 234 0.61 -4.20 -12.47
CA ALA A 234 1.29 -4.66 -11.26
C ALA A 234 0.39 -5.51 -10.37
N CYS A 235 -0.87 -5.11 -10.16
CA CYS A 235 -1.85 -5.85 -9.37
C CYS A 235 -2.05 -7.27 -9.93
N LYS A 236 -2.33 -7.38 -11.22
CA LYS A 236 -2.51 -8.67 -11.90
C LYS A 236 -1.25 -9.55 -11.83
N TRP A 237 -0.09 -8.94 -12.04
CA TRP A 237 1.19 -9.63 -12.00
C TRP A 237 1.53 -10.12 -10.59
N MET A 238 1.32 -9.29 -9.59
CA MET A 238 1.64 -9.61 -8.19
C MET A 238 0.80 -10.76 -7.64
N ILE A 239 -0.49 -10.84 -7.97
CA ILE A 239 -1.34 -11.98 -7.60
C ILE A 239 -0.71 -13.30 -8.09
N ASN A 240 -0.20 -13.32 -9.32
CA ASN A 240 0.45 -14.50 -9.89
C ASN A 240 1.79 -14.83 -9.22
N ILE A 241 2.59 -13.81 -8.85
CA ILE A 241 3.86 -13.99 -8.15
C ILE A 241 3.65 -14.59 -6.76
N VAL A 242 2.67 -14.07 -5.99
CA VAL A 242 2.36 -14.60 -4.66
C VAL A 242 1.90 -16.05 -4.75
N LYS A 243 1.03 -16.39 -5.71
CA LYS A 243 0.62 -17.77 -5.97
C LYS A 243 1.81 -18.71 -6.21
N ARG A 244 2.83 -18.25 -6.93
CA ARG A 244 4.05 -19.02 -7.21
C ARG A 244 5.06 -19.04 -6.05
N GLY A 245 4.86 -18.23 -5.01
CA GLY A 245 5.74 -18.16 -3.83
C GLY A 245 7.11 -17.52 -4.10
N LYS A 246 7.25 -16.69 -5.13
CA LYS A 246 8.52 -16.08 -5.55
C LYS A 246 8.80 -14.72 -4.88
N LEU A 247 8.48 -14.58 -3.60
CA LEU A 247 8.66 -13.32 -2.85
C LEU A 247 10.13 -13.01 -2.52
N ILE A 248 11.01 -14.00 -2.57
CA ILE A 248 12.44 -13.82 -2.23
C ILE A 248 13.15 -12.80 -3.13
N TYR A 249 12.74 -12.67 -4.39
CA TYR A 249 13.33 -11.67 -5.29
C TYR A 249 13.07 -10.24 -4.82
N PHE A 250 11.90 -9.99 -4.23
CA PHE A 250 11.60 -8.68 -3.64
C PHE A 250 12.34 -8.45 -2.33
N ALA A 251 12.60 -9.51 -1.56
CA ALA A 251 13.44 -9.41 -0.37
C ALA A 251 14.86 -8.96 -0.73
N ILE A 252 15.46 -9.56 -1.77
CA ILE A 252 16.78 -9.16 -2.27
C ILE A 252 16.75 -7.72 -2.77
N TYR A 253 15.74 -7.35 -3.56
CA TYR A 253 15.57 -5.99 -4.04
C TYR A 253 15.47 -4.98 -2.89
N CYS A 254 14.61 -5.22 -1.89
CA CYS A 254 14.45 -4.33 -0.74
C CYS A 254 15.74 -4.23 0.08
N ALA A 255 16.52 -5.31 0.19
CA ALA A 255 17.81 -5.29 0.87
C ALA A 255 18.80 -4.36 0.14
N ILE A 256 18.93 -4.51 -1.18
CA ILE A 256 19.81 -3.66 -1.99
C ILE A 256 19.33 -2.20 -1.94
N ALA A 257 18.06 -1.94 -2.21
CA ALA A 257 17.48 -0.60 -2.20
C ALA A 257 17.63 0.07 -0.82
N GLY A 258 17.38 -0.70 0.27
CA GLY A 258 17.53 -0.20 1.63
C GLY A 258 18.98 0.18 1.98
N ILE A 259 19.97 -0.66 1.61
CA ILE A 259 21.38 -0.36 1.81
C ILE A 259 21.79 0.88 1.02
N VAL A 260 21.43 0.96 -0.27
CA VAL A 260 21.76 2.12 -1.11
C VAL A 260 21.14 3.40 -0.53
N THR A 261 19.86 3.35 -0.14
CA THR A 261 19.18 4.51 0.45
C THR A 261 19.83 4.95 1.76
N LEU A 262 20.26 4.01 2.61
CA LEU A 262 21.01 4.33 3.83
C LEU A 262 22.35 4.97 3.53
N ILE A 263 23.13 4.44 2.59
CA ILE A 263 24.40 5.05 2.20
C ILE A 263 24.17 6.48 1.72
N CYS A 264 23.21 6.69 0.82
CA CYS A 264 22.88 8.02 0.30
C CYS A 264 22.34 8.99 1.37
N SER A 265 21.77 8.49 2.47
CA SER A 265 21.29 9.35 3.56
C SER A 265 22.41 9.92 4.44
N PHE A 266 23.63 9.39 4.36
CA PHE A 266 24.80 9.85 5.11
C PHE A 266 25.82 10.62 4.24
N CYS A 267 25.60 10.70 2.93
CA CYS A 267 26.40 11.48 2.01
C CYS A 267 25.75 12.86 1.74
#